data_6a71f4a7411884c389b4c9f950f29e5b
#
_entry.id   6a71f4a7411884c389b4c9f950f29e5b
#
_cell.length_a   1.000
_cell.length_b   1.000
_cell.length_c   1.000
_cell.angle_alpha   90.00
_cell.angle_beta   90.00
_cell.angle_gamma   90.00
#
_symmetry.space_group_name_H-M   'P 1'
#
loop_
_entity.id
_entity.type
_entity.pdbx_description
1 polymer ?
#
loop_
_entity_poly.entity_id
_entity_poly.type
_entity_poly.pdbx_seq_one_letter_code
_entity_poly.pdbx_strand_id
1 'polypeptide(L)'
;YMGLMDLSTDWYDNGSHLNPAGAMKATACVGDFLRQQCGLEDRRAEQGHERWDLEYESYVNFLKQQMAAGETAGQLLSLAAMEPFTVEAAVSEDFSDASILRQLKNLGVTPSVLETSRTLRLTVLDESGTVLNEKTFVQSTVLSEAE
;
A
#
# COMPACT_ATOMS: atom_id res chain seq x y z
N TYR A 1 -18.21 14.85 -1.81
CA TYR A 1 -17.16 13.91 -1.40
C TYR A 1 -17.28 12.51 -2.04
N MET A 2 -18.42 12.16 -2.66
CA MET A 2 -18.65 10.85 -3.28
C MET A 2 -17.71 10.54 -4.46
N GLY A 3 -17.04 11.52 -5.06
CA GLY A 3 -16.04 11.32 -6.12
C GLY A 3 -14.60 11.14 -5.64
N LEU A 4 -14.35 11.22 -4.32
CA LEU A 4 -12.99 11.08 -3.76
C LEU A 4 -12.60 9.60 -3.61
N MET A 5 -13.59 8.73 -3.34
CA MET A 5 -13.38 7.31 -3.06
C MET A 5 -13.73 6.44 -4.26
N ASP A 6 -12.86 5.50 -4.56
CA ASP A 6 -13.09 4.46 -5.55
C ASP A 6 -13.45 3.13 -4.86
N LEU A 7 -14.65 2.61 -5.12
CA LEU A 7 -15.13 1.37 -4.51
C LEU A 7 -14.25 0.15 -4.83
N SER A 8 -13.55 0.19 -5.96
CA SER A 8 -12.71 -0.93 -6.39
C SER A 8 -11.33 -0.93 -5.73
N THR A 9 -10.90 0.19 -5.12
CA THR A 9 -9.51 0.41 -4.72
C THR A 9 -9.35 0.83 -3.27
N ASP A 10 -10.37 1.49 -2.71
CA ASP A 10 -10.27 2.16 -1.42
C ASP A 10 -11.01 1.44 -0.29
N TRP A 11 -11.64 0.30 -0.60
CA TRP A 11 -12.49 -0.45 0.31
C TRP A 11 -12.05 -1.91 0.44
N TYR A 12 -12.28 -2.49 1.62
CA TYR A 12 -12.12 -3.94 1.82
C TYR A 12 -13.32 -4.73 1.31
N ASP A 13 -14.47 -4.11 1.31
CA ASP A 13 -15.75 -4.71 0.96
C ASP A 13 -16.59 -3.77 0.08
N ASN A 14 -17.87 -4.05 -0.09
CA ASN A 14 -18.76 -3.28 -0.95
C ASN A 14 -19.12 -1.88 -0.42
N GLY A 15 -18.17 -1.18 0.19
CA GLY A 15 -18.32 0.21 0.60
C GLY A 15 -18.64 0.42 2.08
N SER A 16 -18.42 -0.60 2.93
CA SER A 16 -18.63 -0.47 4.39
C SER A 16 -17.35 -0.12 5.15
N HIS A 17 -16.19 -0.64 4.73
CA HIS A 17 -14.93 -0.46 5.44
C HIS A 17 -13.83 -0.03 4.50
N LEU A 18 -13.24 1.12 4.79
CA LEU A 18 -12.06 1.62 4.06
C LEU A 18 -10.86 0.72 4.31
N ASN A 19 -10.12 0.44 3.25
CA ASN A 19 -8.78 -0.11 3.36
C ASN A 19 -7.77 1.03 3.69
N PRO A 20 -6.48 0.73 3.92
CA PRO A 20 -5.49 1.76 4.24
C PRO A 20 -5.43 2.90 3.21
N ALA A 21 -5.49 2.59 1.91
CA ALA A 21 -5.47 3.61 0.86
C ALA A 21 -6.68 4.55 0.95
N GLY A 22 -7.89 4.00 1.14
CA GLY A 22 -9.09 4.77 1.36
C GLY A 22 -9.04 5.59 2.65
N ALA A 23 -8.53 5.01 3.73
CA ALA A 23 -8.36 5.70 5.00
C ALA A 23 -7.41 6.90 4.88
N MET A 24 -6.30 6.78 4.17
CA MET A 24 -5.38 7.87 3.89
C MET A 24 -6.04 9.01 3.12
N LYS A 25 -6.80 8.70 2.06
CA LYS A 25 -7.57 9.69 1.29
C LYS A 25 -8.61 10.41 2.16
N ALA A 26 -9.36 9.66 2.97
CA ALA A 26 -10.35 10.22 3.89
C ALA A 26 -9.71 11.17 4.90
N THR A 27 -8.61 10.76 5.51
CA THR A 27 -7.87 11.56 6.49
C THR A 27 -7.33 12.85 5.88
N ALA A 28 -6.74 12.78 4.69
CA ALA A 28 -6.26 13.95 3.96
C ALA A 28 -7.41 14.94 3.66
N CYS A 29 -8.55 14.43 3.18
CA CYS A 29 -9.72 15.24 2.90
C CYS A 29 -10.28 15.93 4.15
N VAL A 30 -10.35 15.22 5.29
CA VAL A 30 -10.79 15.79 6.57
C VAL A 30 -9.79 16.87 7.03
N GLY A 31 -8.50 16.63 6.93
CA GLY A 31 -7.45 17.61 7.26
C GLY A 31 -7.57 18.88 6.42
N ASP A 32 -7.78 18.75 5.12
CA ASP A 32 -8.00 19.89 4.23
C ASP A 32 -9.27 20.66 4.57
N PHE A 33 -10.36 19.96 4.86
CA PHE A 33 -11.60 20.59 5.28
C PHE A 33 -11.40 21.38 6.59
N LEU A 34 -10.78 20.80 7.60
CA LEU A 34 -10.53 21.45 8.88
C LEU A 34 -9.66 22.71 8.70
N ARG A 35 -8.62 22.64 7.88
CA ARG A 35 -7.76 23.78 7.59
C ARG A 35 -8.52 24.90 6.88
N GLN A 36 -9.28 24.56 5.83
CA GLN A 36 -9.93 25.56 4.98
C GLN A 36 -11.21 26.14 5.60
N GLN A 37 -12.01 25.33 6.29
CA GLN A 37 -13.31 25.74 6.78
C GLN A 37 -13.32 26.08 8.27
N CYS A 38 -12.43 25.50 9.05
CA CYS A 38 -12.34 25.74 10.49
C CYS A 38 -11.14 26.62 10.88
N GLY A 39 -10.29 26.99 9.93
CA GLY A 39 -9.12 27.85 10.17
C GLY A 39 -8.07 27.17 11.07
N LEU A 40 -8.01 25.84 11.10
CA LEU A 40 -7.00 25.13 11.87
C LEU A 40 -5.64 25.29 11.20
N GLU A 41 -4.68 25.81 11.97
CA GLU A 41 -3.31 25.97 11.52
C GLU A 41 -2.54 24.66 11.66
N ASP A 42 -1.56 24.46 10.77
CA ASP A 42 -0.60 23.37 10.92
C ASP A 42 0.43 23.74 12.00
N ARG A 43 0.33 23.10 13.14
CA ARG A 43 1.14 23.36 14.32
C ARG A 43 2.22 22.31 14.57
N ARG A 44 2.47 21.41 13.60
CA ARG A 44 3.44 20.31 13.75
C ARG A 44 4.87 20.78 14.03
N ALA A 45 5.22 21.99 13.58
CA ALA A 45 6.54 22.59 13.83
C ALA A 45 6.66 23.31 15.18
N GLU A 46 5.58 23.37 15.98
CA GLU A 46 5.62 24.06 17.28
C GLU A 46 6.20 23.13 18.37
N GLN A 47 6.83 23.77 19.39
CA GLN A 47 7.29 23.03 20.56
C GLN A 47 6.13 22.34 21.29
N GLY A 48 6.38 21.11 21.79
CA GLY A 48 5.40 20.33 22.53
C GLY A 48 4.75 19.21 21.70
N HIS A 49 5.16 19.06 20.44
CA HIS A 49 4.70 18.00 19.56
C HIS A 49 5.70 16.84 19.40
N GLU A 50 6.84 16.90 20.11
CA GLU A 50 7.91 15.88 20.05
C GLU A 50 7.40 14.47 20.37
N ARG A 51 6.37 14.38 21.21
CA ARG A 51 5.73 13.09 21.51
C ARG A 51 5.06 12.48 20.26
N TRP A 52 4.47 13.30 19.41
CA TRP A 52 3.80 12.84 18.17
C TRP A 52 4.84 12.34 17.16
N ASP A 53 6.00 13.01 17.10
CA ASP A 53 7.09 12.58 16.24
C ASP A 53 7.63 11.22 16.70
N LEU A 54 7.84 11.03 18.01
CA LEU A 54 8.26 9.75 18.59
C LEU A 54 7.22 8.64 18.37
N GLU A 55 5.93 8.95 18.50
CA GLU A 55 4.85 8.00 18.24
C GLU A 55 4.80 7.63 16.75
N TYR A 56 5.00 8.61 15.85
CA TYR A 56 5.06 8.37 14.41
C TYR A 56 6.29 7.51 14.04
N GLU A 57 7.47 7.83 14.56
CA GLU A 57 8.67 7.01 14.35
C GLU A 57 8.47 5.57 14.84
N SER A 58 7.86 5.40 16.01
CA SER A 58 7.54 4.07 16.55
C SER A 58 6.58 3.31 15.65
N TYR A 59 5.57 3.98 15.10
CA TYR A 59 4.62 3.42 14.15
C TYR A 59 5.31 3.02 12.84
N VAL A 60 6.15 3.87 12.27
CA VAL A 60 6.92 3.56 11.04
C VAL A 60 7.85 2.37 11.28
N ASN A 61 8.53 2.31 12.41
CA ASN A 61 9.39 1.17 12.76
C ASN A 61 8.59 -0.13 12.89
N PHE A 62 7.41 -0.07 13.48
CA PHE A 62 6.50 -1.22 13.52
C PHE A 62 6.11 -1.68 12.10
N LEU A 63 5.73 -0.74 11.21
CA LEU A 63 5.40 -1.08 9.82
C LEU A 63 6.59 -1.69 9.08
N LYS A 64 7.81 -1.17 9.27
CA LYS A 64 9.04 -1.75 8.69
C LYS A 64 9.26 -3.19 9.15
N GLN A 65 9.02 -3.50 10.43
CA GLN A 65 9.10 -4.87 10.96
C GLN A 65 8.04 -5.79 10.34
N GLN A 66 6.80 -5.31 10.20
CA GLN A 66 5.73 -6.06 9.55
C GLN A 66 6.04 -6.29 8.07
N MET A 67 6.60 -5.30 7.39
CA MET A 67 7.03 -5.41 6.00
C MET A 67 8.13 -6.47 5.84
N ALA A 68 9.16 -6.44 6.69
CA ALA A 68 10.25 -7.41 6.66
C ALA A 68 9.75 -8.85 6.92
N ALA A 69 8.71 -9.01 7.74
CA ALA A 69 8.09 -10.30 8.07
C ALA A 69 7.01 -10.74 7.07
N GLY A 70 6.59 -9.90 6.14
CA GLY A 70 5.49 -10.18 5.20
C GLY A 70 5.77 -11.40 4.32
N GLU A 71 4.80 -12.31 4.23
CA GLU A 71 4.94 -13.60 3.54
C GLU A 71 4.20 -13.64 2.19
N THR A 72 3.13 -12.86 2.02
CA THR A 72 2.30 -12.88 0.82
C THR A 72 2.35 -11.57 0.06
N ALA A 73 2.15 -11.60 -1.25
CA ALA A 73 2.09 -10.39 -2.09
C ALA A 73 1.01 -9.42 -1.60
N GLY A 74 -0.16 -9.92 -1.23
CA GLY A 74 -1.25 -9.09 -0.71
C GLY A 74 -0.88 -8.37 0.59
N GLN A 75 -0.18 -9.05 1.53
CA GLN A 75 0.31 -8.41 2.75
C GLN A 75 1.31 -7.28 2.44
N LEU A 76 2.29 -7.55 1.59
CA LEU A 76 3.32 -6.57 1.22
C LEU A 76 2.70 -5.34 0.55
N LEU A 77 1.78 -5.54 -0.40
CA LEU A 77 1.12 -4.43 -1.09
C LEU A 77 0.16 -3.65 -0.19
N SER A 78 -0.54 -4.33 0.73
CA SER A 78 -1.40 -3.67 1.72
C SER A 78 -0.59 -2.81 2.69
N LEU A 79 0.56 -3.28 3.16
CA LEU A 79 1.47 -2.51 4.00
C LEU A 79 2.11 -1.35 3.21
N ALA A 80 2.46 -1.58 1.95
CA ALA A 80 3.04 -0.55 1.09
C ALA A 80 2.07 0.58 0.74
N ALA A 81 0.75 0.35 0.87
CA ALA A 81 -0.26 1.41 0.77
C ALA A 81 -0.24 2.37 1.97
N MET A 82 0.46 2.00 3.05
CA MET A 82 0.73 2.84 4.21
C MET A 82 2.11 3.46 4.01
N GLU A 83 2.19 4.78 3.80
CA GLU A 83 3.49 5.46 3.68
C GLU A 83 4.45 5.10 4.82
N PRO A 84 5.75 5.14 4.62
CA PRO A 84 6.52 5.77 3.52
C PRO A 84 7.23 4.75 2.60
N PHE A 85 6.59 3.73 2.11
CA PHE A 85 7.25 2.68 1.35
C PHE A 85 7.21 2.91 -0.16
N THR A 86 8.25 2.44 -0.85
CA THR A 86 8.31 2.38 -2.31
C THR A 86 8.25 0.92 -2.75
N VAL A 87 7.45 0.63 -3.77
CA VAL A 87 7.33 -0.71 -4.36
C VAL A 87 7.91 -0.71 -5.76
N GLU A 88 8.81 -1.65 -6.01
CA GLU A 88 9.22 -2.06 -7.33
C GLU A 88 8.63 -3.44 -7.65
N ALA A 89 8.11 -3.60 -8.84
CA ALA A 89 7.51 -4.86 -9.27
C ALA A 89 8.00 -5.30 -10.63
N ALA A 90 8.12 -6.61 -10.81
CA ALA A 90 8.30 -7.23 -12.11
C ALA A 90 7.32 -8.41 -12.23
N VAL A 91 6.65 -8.51 -13.38
CA VAL A 91 5.53 -9.43 -13.60
C VAL A 91 5.70 -10.14 -14.93
N SER A 92 5.47 -11.46 -14.96
CA SER A 92 5.43 -12.21 -16.22
C SER A 92 4.15 -11.90 -17.01
N GLU A 93 4.21 -12.03 -18.34
CA GLU A 93 3.07 -11.72 -19.22
C GLU A 93 1.83 -12.60 -18.93
N ASP A 94 2.04 -13.81 -18.44
CA ASP A 94 1.00 -14.78 -18.12
C ASP A 94 0.57 -14.78 -16.64
N PHE A 95 1.04 -13.82 -15.85
CA PHE A 95 0.55 -13.63 -14.48
C PHE A 95 -0.85 -12.99 -14.51
N SER A 96 -1.82 -13.62 -13.86
CA SER A 96 -3.24 -13.28 -14.03
C SER A 96 -4.00 -12.99 -12.72
N ASP A 97 -3.31 -12.84 -11.58
CA ASP A 97 -3.97 -12.45 -10.33
C ASP A 97 -4.47 -11.01 -10.40
N ALA A 98 -5.77 -10.87 -10.73
CA ALA A 98 -6.41 -9.57 -10.92
C ALA A 98 -6.40 -8.71 -9.64
N SER A 99 -6.41 -9.31 -8.45
CA SER A 99 -6.36 -8.58 -7.19
C SER A 99 -5.00 -7.93 -6.99
N ILE A 100 -3.93 -8.68 -7.21
CA ILE A 100 -2.56 -8.18 -7.08
C ILE A 100 -2.26 -7.11 -8.14
N LEU A 101 -2.64 -7.36 -9.40
CA LEU A 101 -2.43 -6.39 -10.49
C LEU A 101 -3.17 -5.07 -10.22
N ARG A 102 -4.37 -5.14 -9.64
CA ARG A 102 -5.12 -3.96 -9.23
C ARG A 102 -4.43 -3.20 -8.10
N GLN A 103 -3.93 -3.90 -7.08
CA GLN A 103 -3.19 -3.26 -5.98
C GLN A 103 -1.93 -2.55 -6.48
N LEU A 104 -1.15 -3.15 -7.38
CA LEU A 104 0.01 -2.51 -8.02
C LEU A 104 -0.40 -1.23 -8.75
N LYS A 105 -1.47 -1.30 -9.56
CA LYS A 105 -2.00 -0.12 -10.25
C LYS A 105 -2.41 0.99 -9.29
N ASN A 106 -3.04 0.64 -8.16
CA ASN A 106 -3.49 1.61 -7.15
C ASN A 106 -2.32 2.31 -6.46
N LEU A 107 -1.22 1.60 -6.27
CA LEU A 107 0.04 2.16 -5.76
C LEU A 107 0.79 2.98 -6.83
N GLY A 108 0.27 3.08 -8.05
CA GLY A 108 0.95 3.76 -9.16
C GLY A 108 2.18 3.00 -9.69
N VAL A 109 2.30 1.72 -9.36
CA VAL A 109 3.43 0.89 -9.77
C VAL A 109 3.21 0.40 -11.19
N THR A 110 4.17 0.67 -12.07
CA THR A 110 4.23 0.09 -13.42
C THR A 110 5.25 -1.05 -13.41
N PRO A 111 4.81 -2.31 -13.43
CA PRO A 111 5.73 -3.44 -13.36
C PRO A 111 6.62 -3.53 -14.61
N SER A 112 7.88 -3.96 -14.42
CA SER A 112 8.71 -4.43 -15.51
C SER A 112 8.29 -5.86 -15.92
N VAL A 113 8.72 -6.30 -17.11
CA VAL A 113 8.39 -7.63 -17.63
C VAL A 113 9.41 -8.65 -17.13
N LEU A 114 8.93 -9.82 -16.67
CA LEU A 114 9.73 -11.01 -16.35
C LEU A 114 9.60 -12.07 -17.45
N GLU A 115 10.70 -12.73 -17.77
CA GLU A 115 10.69 -13.86 -18.73
C GLU A 115 10.23 -15.19 -18.11
N THR A 116 10.15 -15.24 -16.78
CA THR A 116 9.68 -16.43 -16.05
C THR A 116 8.15 -16.50 -16.04
N SER A 117 7.60 -17.71 -16.27
CA SER A 117 6.14 -17.92 -16.34
C SER A 117 5.45 -17.71 -15.00
N ARG A 118 4.26 -17.09 -15.01
CA ARG A 118 3.35 -16.91 -13.88
C ARG A 118 3.99 -16.36 -12.61
N THR A 119 4.93 -15.46 -12.77
CA THR A 119 5.77 -14.97 -11.67
C THR A 119 5.54 -13.49 -11.43
N LEU A 120 5.48 -13.14 -10.15
CA LEU A 120 5.55 -11.78 -9.65
C LEU A 120 6.77 -11.67 -8.74
N ARG A 121 7.63 -10.69 -8.97
CA ARG A 121 8.67 -10.28 -8.03
C ARG A 121 8.33 -8.91 -7.47
N LEU A 122 8.36 -8.79 -6.15
CA LEU A 122 8.17 -7.54 -5.43
C LEU A 122 9.43 -7.21 -4.64
N THR A 123 9.84 -5.96 -4.72
CA THR A 123 10.87 -5.36 -3.84
C THR A 123 10.24 -4.17 -3.16
N VAL A 124 10.30 -4.12 -1.84
CA VAL A 124 9.79 -2.99 -1.05
C VAL A 124 10.95 -2.31 -0.35
N LEU A 125 11.02 -1.00 -0.53
CA LEU A 125 12.08 -0.15 0.00
C LEU A 125 11.48 0.87 0.98
N ASP A 126 12.28 1.28 1.96
CA ASP A 126 11.95 2.41 2.82
C ASP A 126 12.33 3.76 2.15
N GLU A 127 12.06 4.85 2.86
CA GLU A 127 12.34 6.22 2.41
C GLU A 127 13.83 6.50 2.14
N SER A 128 14.73 5.68 2.70
CA SER A 128 16.19 5.76 2.46
C SER A 128 16.64 4.96 1.24
N GLY A 129 15.74 4.20 0.63
CA GLY A 129 16.06 3.24 -0.44
C GLY A 129 16.60 1.90 0.07
N THR A 130 16.50 1.63 1.38
CA THR A 130 16.88 0.33 1.94
C THR A 130 15.83 -0.72 1.65
N VAL A 131 16.23 -1.86 1.11
CA VAL A 131 15.33 -2.99 0.83
C VAL A 131 14.87 -3.60 2.15
N LEU A 132 13.56 -3.56 2.40
CA LEU A 132 12.92 -4.17 3.58
C LEU A 132 12.46 -5.59 3.30
N ASN A 133 11.99 -5.84 2.08
CA ASN A 133 11.54 -7.16 1.66
C ASN A 133 11.73 -7.31 0.15
N GLU A 134 12.17 -8.49 -0.27
CA GLU A 134 12.22 -8.89 -1.67
C GLU A 134 11.75 -10.33 -1.78
N LYS A 135 10.68 -10.55 -2.53
CA LYS A 135 10.08 -11.88 -2.71
C LYS A 135 9.62 -12.12 -4.14
N THR A 136 9.73 -13.40 -4.51
CA THR A 136 9.19 -13.91 -5.77
C THR A 136 8.02 -14.84 -5.47
N PHE A 137 6.90 -14.58 -6.10
CA PHE A 137 5.66 -15.35 -5.98
C PHE A 137 5.36 -16.03 -7.29
N VAL A 138 5.10 -17.32 -7.25
CA VAL A 138 4.70 -18.12 -8.42
C VAL A 138 3.21 -18.46 -8.28
N GLN A 139 2.43 -18.06 -9.26
CA GLN A 139 1.00 -18.35 -9.29
C GLN A 139 0.78 -19.84 -9.59
N SER A 140 0.22 -20.57 -8.64
CA SER A 140 -0.12 -21.98 -8.80
C SER A 140 -1.13 -22.18 -9.94
N THR A 141 -0.90 -23.17 -10.79
CA THR A 141 -1.91 -23.66 -11.72
C THR A 141 -2.96 -24.41 -10.90
N VAL A 142 -4.13 -23.83 -10.70
CA VAL A 142 -5.29 -24.65 -10.34
C VAL A 142 -5.65 -25.39 -11.61
N LEU A 143 -5.23 -26.65 -11.70
CA LEU A 143 -5.83 -27.57 -12.68
C LEU A 143 -7.30 -27.68 -12.26
N SER A 144 -8.20 -27.02 -12.97
CA SER A 144 -9.61 -27.37 -12.91
C SER A 144 -9.70 -28.78 -13.52
N GLU A 145 -9.76 -29.79 -12.67
CA GLU A 145 -10.28 -31.09 -13.08
C GLU A 145 -11.72 -30.81 -13.49
N ALA A 146 -11.93 -30.70 -14.79
CA ALA A 146 -13.26 -30.77 -15.38
C ALA A 146 -13.67 -32.23 -15.32
N GLU A 147 -14.57 -32.58 -14.39
CA GLU A 147 -15.45 -33.73 -14.52
C GLU A 147 -16.56 -33.44 -15.53
#